data_affeaa7f09a4c235cd2d8690a22970a2
#
_entry.id   affeaa7f09a4c235cd2d8690a22970a2
#
_cell.length_a   1.000
_cell.length_b   1.000
_cell.length_c   1.000
_cell.angle_alpha   90.00
_cell.angle_beta   90.00
_cell.angle_gamma   90.00
#
_symmetry.space_group_name_H-M   'P 1'
#
loop_
_entity.id
_entity.type
_entity.pdbx_description
1 polymer ?
#
loop_
_entity_poly.entity_id
_entity_poly.type
_entity_poly.pdbx_seq_one_letter_code
_entity_poly.pdbx_strand_id
1 'polypeptide(L)'
;MSKKIKSILATDCGSTTTKAVLIEWKEDRYRLTYRGEAPTTVEAPFEDVTKGVLNAVMEVEELSGRTILDGDKIITPDNGSKGVDIYVSTSSAGGGLQMMVAGVVKSTVSYTHL
;
A
#
# COMPACT_ATOMS: atom_id res chain seq x y z
N MET A 1 17.24 19.16 -2.62
CA MET A 1 17.22 18.51 -1.32
C MET A 1 16.34 17.28 -1.33
N SER A 2 16.87 16.20 -0.87
CA SER A 2 16.12 14.97 -0.85
C SER A 2 15.22 14.91 0.38
N LYS A 3 14.00 14.49 0.17
CA LYS A 3 13.06 14.30 1.24
C LYS A 3 13.12 12.84 1.65
N LYS A 4 13.27 12.61 2.92
CA LYS A 4 13.31 11.25 3.41
C LYS A 4 11.93 10.61 3.32
N ILE A 5 11.90 9.37 2.86
CA ILE A 5 10.67 8.60 2.83
C ILE A 5 10.36 8.13 4.23
N LYS A 6 9.22 8.53 4.74
CA LYS A 6 8.82 8.23 6.12
C LYS A 6 7.93 7.03 6.23
N SER A 7 7.14 6.76 5.22
CA SER A 7 6.19 5.65 5.28
C SER A 7 5.97 5.05 3.92
N ILE A 8 5.79 3.74 3.92
CA ILE A 8 5.54 2.96 2.71
C ILE A 8 4.37 2.04 3.02
N LEU A 9 3.37 2.07 2.15
CA LEU A 9 2.28 1.10 2.23
C LEU A 9 2.45 0.12 1.09
N ALA A 10 2.51 -1.15 1.41
CA ALA A 10 2.62 -2.21 0.41
C ALA A 10 1.42 -3.13 0.53
N THR A 11 0.81 -3.44 -0.59
CA THR A 11 -0.29 -4.40 -0.62
C THR A 11 0.06 -5.53 -1.57
N ASP A 12 -0.37 -6.73 -1.22
CA ASP A 12 -0.17 -7.89 -2.06
C ASP A 12 -1.51 -8.60 -2.20
N CYS A 13 -1.99 -8.67 -3.43
CA CYS A 13 -3.25 -9.34 -3.73
C CYS A 13 -2.96 -10.77 -4.13
N GLY A 14 -3.11 -11.69 -3.18
CA GLY A 14 -2.97 -13.11 -3.45
C GLY A 14 -4.26 -13.69 -3.98
N SER A 15 -4.27 -14.99 -4.24
CA SER A 15 -5.45 -15.64 -4.78
C SER A 15 -6.60 -15.73 -3.79
N THR A 16 -6.31 -15.79 -2.51
CA THR A 16 -7.35 -15.90 -1.48
C THR A 16 -7.29 -14.80 -0.46
N THR A 17 -6.12 -14.24 -0.21
CA THR A 17 -5.93 -13.23 0.83
C THR A 17 -5.17 -12.06 0.27
N THR A 18 -5.65 -10.88 0.58
CA THR A 18 -4.96 -9.64 0.26
C THR A 18 -4.35 -9.11 1.56
N LYS A 19 -3.10 -8.73 1.49
CA LYS A 19 -2.36 -8.25 2.65
C LYS A 19 -1.91 -6.83 2.43
N ALA A 20 -1.91 -6.05 3.50
CA ALA A 20 -1.39 -4.70 3.48
C ALA A 20 -0.44 -4.54 4.65
N VAL A 21 0.72 -3.95 4.38
CA VAL A 21 1.68 -3.70 5.44
C VAL A 21 2.07 -2.23 5.40
N LEU A 22 2.25 -1.67 6.58
CA LEU A 22 2.73 -0.30 6.71
C LEU A 22 4.15 -0.35 7.25
N ILE A 23 5.06 0.28 6.53
CA ILE A 23 6.46 0.35 6.90
C ILE A 23 6.75 1.80 7.20
N GLU A 24 7.31 2.06 8.37
CA GLU A 24 7.61 3.41 8.80
C GLU A 24 9.08 3.55 9.17
N TRP A 25 9.62 4.75 8.93
CA TRP A 25 10.97 5.08 9.37
C TRP A 25 10.92 5.44 10.84
N LYS A 26 11.54 4.62 11.67
CA LYS A 26 11.60 4.86 13.11
C LYS A 26 12.95 4.44 13.64
N GLU A 27 13.52 5.28 14.49
CA GLU A 27 14.78 4.95 15.15
C GLU A 27 15.88 4.58 14.17
N ASP A 28 16.01 5.40 13.13
CA ASP A 28 17.06 5.26 12.12
C ASP A 28 16.95 4.01 11.27
N ARG A 29 15.76 3.44 11.17
CA ARG A 29 15.55 2.30 10.28
C ARG A 29 14.09 2.20 9.87
N TYR A 30 13.85 1.44 8.82
CA TYR A 30 12.49 1.13 8.42
C TYR A 30 12.01 -0.08 9.19
N ARG A 31 10.77 0.02 9.67
CA ARG A 31 10.17 -1.07 10.44
C ARG A 31 8.78 -1.33 9.90
N LEU A 32 8.42 -2.60 9.82
CA LEU A 32 7.04 -2.97 9.56
C LEU A 32 6.26 -2.73 10.86
N THR A 33 5.40 -1.73 10.86
CA THR A 33 4.70 -1.32 12.07
C THR A 33 3.30 -1.88 12.18
N TYR A 34 2.61 -2.05 11.05
CA TYR A 34 1.24 -2.57 11.08
C TYR A 34 1.00 -3.44 9.87
N ARG A 35 0.12 -4.40 10.03
CA ARG A 35 -0.26 -5.30 8.96
C ARG A 35 -1.75 -5.56 9.02
N GLY A 36 -2.41 -5.51 7.87
CA GLY A 36 -3.81 -5.83 7.74
C GLY A 36 -4.01 -6.92 6.70
N GLU A 37 -5.11 -7.63 6.79
CA GLU A 37 -5.44 -8.67 5.83
C GLU A 37 -6.93 -8.64 5.56
N ALA A 38 -7.31 -9.04 4.36
CA ALA A 38 -8.71 -9.17 3.98
C ALA A 38 -8.81 -10.23 2.90
N PRO A 39 -9.97 -10.86 2.77
CA PRO A 39 -10.18 -11.79 1.66
C PRO A 39 -10.01 -11.08 0.33
N THR A 40 -9.41 -11.76 -0.62
CA THR A 40 -9.30 -11.24 -1.97
C THR A 40 -10.68 -11.29 -2.61
N THR A 41 -11.08 -10.16 -3.21
CA THR A 41 -12.36 -10.10 -3.89
C THR A 41 -12.12 -10.24 -5.38
N VAL A 42 -12.48 -11.40 -5.90
CA VAL A 42 -12.39 -11.67 -7.32
C VAL A 42 -13.72 -12.30 -7.69
N GLU A 43 -14.57 -11.55 -8.34
CA GLU A 43 -15.89 -12.06 -8.69
C GLU A 43 -16.16 -11.84 -10.17
N ALA A 44 -16.59 -12.92 -10.82
CA ALA A 44 -17.01 -12.83 -12.19
C ALA A 44 -18.33 -12.09 -12.26
N PRO A 45 -18.63 -11.41 -13.35
CA PRO A 45 -17.78 -11.26 -14.52
C PRO A 45 -16.70 -10.19 -14.38
N PHE A 46 -16.72 -9.46 -13.30
CA PHE A 46 -15.76 -8.38 -13.09
C PHE A 46 -14.82 -8.77 -11.99
N GLU A 47 -13.57 -8.94 -12.34
CA GLU A 47 -12.55 -9.24 -11.37
C GLU A 47 -12.10 -7.95 -10.70
N ASP A 48 -12.77 -7.59 -9.64
CA ASP A 48 -12.46 -6.38 -8.94
C ASP A 48 -11.72 -6.70 -7.65
N VAL A 49 -10.41 -6.62 -7.69
CA VAL A 49 -9.59 -6.87 -6.52
C VAL A 49 -9.46 -5.65 -5.63
N THR A 50 -10.00 -4.53 -6.08
CA THR A 50 -9.87 -3.26 -5.36
C THR A 50 -10.49 -3.34 -3.98
N LYS A 51 -11.61 -4.00 -3.86
CA LYS A 51 -12.29 -4.11 -2.58
C LYS A 51 -11.46 -4.79 -1.52
N GLY A 52 -10.82 -5.90 -1.89
CA GLY A 52 -9.95 -6.60 -0.96
C GLY A 52 -8.79 -5.73 -0.52
N VAL A 53 -8.21 -5.01 -1.48
CA VAL A 53 -7.11 -4.10 -1.17
C VAL A 53 -7.58 -3.00 -0.22
N LEU A 54 -8.71 -2.38 -0.51
CA LEU A 54 -9.23 -1.34 0.35
C LEU A 54 -9.53 -1.85 1.75
N ASN A 55 -10.10 -3.04 1.85
CA ASN A 55 -10.41 -3.64 3.14
C ASN A 55 -9.14 -3.91 3.95
N ALA A 56 -8.10 -4.41 3.31
CA ALA A 56 -6.84 -4.66 4.00
C ALA A 56 -6.19 -3.35 4.46
N VAL A 57 -6.27 -2.31 3.64
CA VAL A 57 -5.73 -1.01 4.02
C VAL A 57 -6.56 -0.39 5.15
N MET A 58 -7.88 -0.56 5.12
CA MET A 58 -8.71 -0.06 6.21
C MET A 58 -8.34 -0.71 7.54
N GLU A 59 -7.96 -1.96 7.52
CA GLU A 59 -7.51 -2.61 8.73
C GLU A 59 -6.21 -1.98 9.24
N VAL A 60 -5.31 -1.65 8.33
CA VAL A 60 -4.09 -0.93 8.72
C VAL A 60 -4.46 0.44 9.31
N GLU A 61 -5.44 1.12 8.72
CA GLU A 61 -5.89 2.39 9.27
C GLU A 61 -6.39 2.24 10.70
N GLU A 62 -7.19 1.22 10.95
CA GLU A 62 -7.73 1.00 12.28
C GLU A 62 -6.63 0.69 13.29
N LEU A 63 -5.70 -0.15 12.90
CA LEU A 63 -4.63 -0.56 13.81
C LEU A 63 -3.65 0.58 14.10
N SER A 64 -3.36 1.38 13.10
CA SER A 64 -2.35 2.43 13.23
C SER A 64 -2.91 3.75 13.73
N GLY A 65 -4.21 3.96 13.57
CA GLY A 65 -4.81 5.25 13.84
C GLY A 65 -4.50 6.30 12.79
N ARG A 66 -3.91 5.91 11.68
CA ARG A 66 -3.51 6.82 10.61
C ARG A 66 -4.55 6.76 9.49
N THR A 67 -4.90 7.91 8.95
CA THR A 67 -5.78 7.97 7.78
C THR A 67 -4.94 7.79 6.53
N ILE A 68 -5.23 6.78 5.76
CA ILE A 68 -4.46 6.47 4.56
C ILE A 68 -5.32 6.61 3.31
N LEU A 69 -6.62 6.36 3.45
CA LEU A 69 -7.54 6.36 2.31
C LEU A 69 -8.34 7.64 2.23
N ASP A 70 -8.52 8.11 1.00
CA ASP A 70 -9.48 9.16 0.68
C ASP A 70 -10.43 8.52 -0.34
N GLY A 71 -11.55 7.99 0.17
CA GLY A 71 -12.44 7.19 -0.66
C GLY A 71 -11.74 5.90 -1.06
N ASP A 72 -11.50 5.74 -2.33
CA ASP A 72 -10.82 4.56 -2.85
C ASP A 72 -9.38 4.84 -3.30
N LYS A 73 -8.84 5.99 -2.87
CA LYS A 73 -7.49 6.38 -3.25
C LYS A 73 -6.56 6.42 -2.04
N ILE A 74 -5.32 6.08 -2.27
CA ILE A 74 -4.30 6.17 -1.24
C ILE A 74 -3.80 7.61 -1.19
N ILE A 75 -3.79 8.18 -0.02
CA ILE A 75 -3.31 9.55 0.19
C ILE A 75 -1.79 9.56 0.15
N THR A 76 -1.23 10.37 -0.70
CA THR A 76 0.22 10.60 -0.76
C THR A 76 0.46 12.08 -0.95
N PRO A 77 1.57 12.62 -0.45
CA PRO A 77 2.54 11.98 0.42
C PRO A 77 2.12 12.00 1.88
N ASP A 78 2.97 11.46 2.73
CA ASP A 78 2.77 11.47 4.18
C ASP A 78 2.93 12.89 4.70
N ASN A 79 1.89 13.41 5.34
CA ASN A 79 1.95 14.75 5.90
C ASN A 79 2.06 14.74 7.43
N GLY A 80 2.42 13.59 8.00
CA GLY A 80 2.60 13.45 9.43
C GLY A 80 1.46 12.73 10.12
N SER A 81 0.23 12.97 9.71
CA SER A 81 -0.93 12.31 10.31
C SER A 81 -1.76 11.55 9.29
N LYS A 82 -1.58 11.85 8.01
CA LYS A 82 -2.35 11.21 6.96
C LYS A 82 -1.44 10.79 5.83
N GLY A 83 -1.81 9.70 5.18
CA GLY A 83 -1.16 9.27 3.97
C GLY A 83 0.14 8.54 4.19
N VAL A 84 0.73 8.15 3.08
CA VAL A 84 2.02 7.48 3.04
C VAL A 84 2.84 8.11 1.93
N ASP A 85 4.15 8.00 2.02
CA ASP A 85 5.02 8.59 0.99
C ASP A 85 5.04 7.75 -0.27
N ILE A 86 4.99 6.43 -0.13
CA ILE A 86 5.02 5.52 -1.27
C ILE A 86 3.96 4.45 -1.08
N TYR A 87 3.27 4.13 -2.16
CA TYR A 87 2.36 3.00 -2.21
C TYR A 87 2.85 2.01 -3.26
N VAL A 88 3.02 0.77 -2.85
CA VAL A 88 3.44 -0.31 -3.74
C VAL A 88 2.36 -1.37 -3.73
N SER A 89 1.98 -1.82 -4.90
CA SER A 89 0.95 -2.85 -5.05
C SER A 89 1.52 -4.00 -5.86
N THR A 90 1.35 -5.21 -5.36
CA THR A 90 1.74 -6.41 -6.08
C THR A 90 0.53 -7.31 -6.22
N SER A 91 0.52 -8.12 -7.24
CA SER A 91 -0.52 -9.11 -7.44
C SER A 91 0.12 -10.42 -7.85
N SER A 92 -0.13 -11.44 -7.05
CA SER A 92 0.35 -12.79 -7.35
C SER A 92 -0.78 -13.71 -7.73
N ALA A 93 -2.00 -13.20 -7.77
CA ALA A 93 -3.15 -14.00 -8.18
C ALA A 93 -3.08 -14.24 -9.69
N GLY A 94 -3.53 -15.39 -10.11
CA GLY A 94 -3.63 -15.67 -11.54
C GLY A 94 -2.33 -16.02 -12.23
N GLY A 95 -1.29 -16.34 -11.47
CA GLY A 95 -0.10 -16.95 -12.04
C GLY A 95 1.02 -16.02 -12.46
N GLY A 96 0.97 -14.77 -12.14
CA GLY A 96 2.07 -13.87 -12.46
C GLY A 96 2.19 -12.77 -11.45
N LEU A 97 3.39 -12.40 -11.12
CA LEU A 97 3.61 -11.28 -10.21
C LEU A 97 3.58 -9.98 -11.00
N GLN A 98 2.73 -9.08 -10.59
CA GLN A 98 2.68 -7.75 -11.14
C GLN A 98 2.88 -6.76 -10.03
N MET A 99 3.60 -5.68 -10.32
CA MET A 99 3.89 -4.68 -9.32
C MET A 99 3.62 -3.30 -9.88
N MET A 100 3.04 -2.46 -9.03
CA MET A 100 2.80 -1.07 -9.37
C MET A 100 3.27 -0.21 -8.21
N VAL A 101 3.91 0.91 -8.52
CA VAL A 101 4.38 1.86 -7.52
C VAL A 101 3.69 3.20 -7.77
N ALA A 102 3.14 3.78 -6.72
CA ALA A 102 2.50 5.08 -6.81
C ALA A 102 2.98 5.97 -5.68
N GLY A 103 2.89 7.26 -5.87
CA GLY A 103 3.28 8.22 -4.84
C GLY A 103 4.76 8.35 -4.62
N VAL A 104 5.55 8.04 -5.63
CA VAL A 104 7.00 8.09 -5.51
C VAL A 104 7.48 9.52 -5.40
N VAL A 105 8.48 9.74 -4.57
CA VAL A 105 9.10 11.04 -4.45
C VAL A 105 9.70 11.44 -5.78
N LYS A 106 9.41 12.66 -6.19
CA LYS A 106 9.75 13.14 -7.51
C LYS A 106 11.20 12.97 -7.90
N SER A 107 12.08 13.22 -6.98
CA SER A 107 13.51 13.18 -7.27
C SER A 107 14.06 11.79 -7.51
N THR A 108 13.30 10.77 -7.26
CA THR A 108 13.78 9.41 -7.35
C THR A 108 13.00 8.56 -8.34
N VAL A 109 12.14 9.17 -9.08
CA VAL A 109 11.14 8.42 -9.82
C VAL A 109 11.61 7.87 -11.14
N SER A 110 12.74 8.32 -11.60
CA SER A 110 13.11 8.13 -13.00
C SER A 110 13.23 6.69 -13.46
N TYR A 111 13.35 5.72 -12.58
CA TYR A 111 13.46 4.33 -13.01
C TYR A 111 12.72 3.37 -12.14
N THR A 112 11.64 3.78 -11.65
CA THR A 112 10.83 2.91 -10.81
C THR A 112 9.73 2.26 -11.59
N HIS A 113 9.96 1.94 -12.81
CA HIS A 113 9.00 1.17 -13.58
C HIS A 113 9.50 -0.27 -13.64
N LEU A 114 8.60 -1.17 -13.56
CA LEU A 114 8.94 -2.58 -13.51
C LEU A 114 8.17 -3.34 -14.55
#